data_a4e9930b66de2034b703dc9edd7181ab
#
_entry.id   a4e9930b66de2034b703dc9edd7181ab
#
_cell.length_a   1.000
_cell.length_b   1.000
_cell.length_c   1.000
_cell.angle_alpha   90.00
_cell.angle_beta   90.00
_cell.angle_gamma   90.00
#
_symmetry.space_group_name_H-M   'P 1'
#
loop_
_entity.id
_entity.type
_entity.pdbx_description
1 polymer ?
#
loop_
_entity_poly.entity_id
_entity_poly.type
_entity_poly.pdbx_seq_one_letter_code
_entity_poly.pdbx_strand_id
1 'polypeptide(L)'
;LPARRRTRVALVAGLAVTAVLGAVTLAVSLPSDAEGERTGARRAGDVTVGVRESPGEAAGGPGRSAPAVTLPSGSESGAGDKDVKGAKEGKGTGEAGTSSAGGTPSGSGAKGADASRSVPLSVKVEPYTWESPCSQRYLTARPPAEVAPPPLEQDARAWVSSAGAVSSGEQFLTLTVQGSGKETVVVRSLTVRTVDKRSPLAWNDYAMGYPGVGCGAGVPTRSFTIALDGARPDVKPKSGTGNFPYSVSESDPETYYITADASAYYVSWYLELKWSSGSRSGTLIVDDDGEPFRTSGNNGRPAYEYPLGGPKWVEEGTTLGEEAGS
;
A
#
# COMPACT_ATOMS: atom_id res chain seq x y z
N LEU A 1 42.00 3.79 -59.08
CA LEU A 1 42.06 4.34 -57.74
C LEU A 1 42.08 3.18 -56.74
N PRO A 2 43.06 3.10 -55.81
CA PRO A 2 43.26 1.91 -54.98
C PRO A 2 42.40 1.96 -53.71
N ALA A 3 41.84 0.80 -53.36
CA ALA A 3 41.08 0.51 -52.16
C ALA A 3 42.01 0.49 -50.92
N ARG A 4 41.73 1.28 -49.91
CA ARG A 4 42.40 1.23 -48.61
C ARG A 4 41.80 0.11 -47.75
N ARG A 5 42.56 -0.93 -47.49
CA ARG A 5 42.36 -1.97 -46.47
C ARG A 5 42.53 -1.35 -45.09
N ARG A 6 41.48 -1.40 -44.24
CA ARG A 6 41.57 -1.08 -42.81
C ARG A 6 41.91 -2.35 -42.04
N THR A 7 43.10 -2.38 -41.48
CA THR A 7 43.58 -3.43 -40.56
C THR A 7 42.85 -3.27 -39.21
N ARG A 8 42.15 -4.31 -38.80
CA ARG A 8 41.59 -4.38 -37.45
C ARG A 8 42.63 -4.97 -36.52
N VAL A 9 43.10 -4.19 -35.57
CA VAL A 9 43.93 -4.63 -34.46
C VAL A 9 42.99 -5.15 -33.39
N ALA A 10 43.06 -6.45 -33.08
CA ALA A 10 42.38 -7.07 -31.96
C ALA A 10 43.27 -6.95 -30.73
N LEU A 11 42.85 -6.18 -29.73
CA LEU A 11 43.45 -6.11 -28.41
C LEU A 11 42.82 -7.22 -27.54
N VAL A 12 43.60 -8.24 -27.24
CA VAL A 12 43.28 -9.28 -26.26
C VAL A 12 43.75 -8.75 -24.90
N ALA A 13 42.82 -8.35 -24.05
CA ALA A 13 43.07 -8.05 -22.64
C ALA A 13 42.86 -9.32 -21.82
N GLY A 14 43.93 -9.87 -21.26
CA GLY A 14 43.91 -11.00 -20.35
C GLY A 14 43.35 -10.59 -18.98
N LEU A 15 42.35 -11.27 -18.52
CA LEU A 15 41.79 -11.19 -17.16
C LEU A 15 42.56 -12.17 -16.27
N ALA A 16 43.39 -11.65 -15.35
CA ALA A 16 43.95 -12.42 -14.25
C ALA A 16 42.90 -12.48 -13.12
N VAL A 17 42.33 -13.67 -12.89
CA VAL A 17 41.45 -13.96 -11.74
C VAL A 17 42.36 -14.38 -10.59
N THR A 18 42.49 -13.53 -9.55
CA THR A 18 43.03 -13.90 -8.25
C THR A 18 41.92 -14.38 -7.37
N ALA A 19 41.81 -15.69 -7.16
CA ALA A 19 40.94 -16.31 -6.16
C ALA A 19 41.57 -16.14 -4.77
N VAL A 20 40.95 -15.33 -3.92
CA VAL A 20 41.27 -15.28 -2.49
C VAL A 20 40.33 -16.27 -1.77
N LEU A 21 40.88 -17.41 -1.39
CA LEU A 21 40.25 -18.39 -0.49
C LEU A 21 40.39 -17.89 0.95
N GLY A 22 39.32 -17.26 1.48
CA GLY A 22 39.16 -16.97 2.90
C GLY A 22 38.56 -18.16 3.60
N ALA A 23 39.36 -18.88 4.40
CA ALA A 23 38.90 -19.92 5.30
C ALA A 23 38.22 -19.26 6.52
N VAL A 24 36.90 -19.41 6.64
CA VAL A 24 36.15 -19.07 7.86
C VAL A 24 36.12 -20.35 8.72
N THR A 25 36.91 -20.35 9.80
CA THR A 25 36.82 -21.37 10.85
C THR A 25 35.67 -21.01 11.77
N LEU A 26 34.59 -21.77 11.70
CA LEU A 26 33.51 -21.78 12.69
C LEU A 26 33.98 -22.57 13.91
N ALA A 27 34.25 -21.88 15.00
CA ALA A 27 34.41 -22.50 16.32
C ALA A 27 33.03 -22.80 16.88
N VAL A 28 32.65 -24.06 16.85
CA VAL A 28 31.46 -24.58 17.57
C VAL A 28 31.92 -24.92 18.96
N SER A 29 31.53 -24.15 19.98
CA SER A 29 31.67 -24.47 21.38
C SER A 29 30.54 -25.42 21.80
N LEU A 30 30.87 -26.68 21.97
CA LEU A 30 30.02 -27.67 22.62
C LEU A 30 30.21 -27.57 24.16
N PRO A 31 29.16 -27.61 24.97
CA PRO A 31 29.31 -27.80 26.41
C PRO A 31 29.66 -29.26 26.70
N SER A 32 30.75 -29.47 27.42
CA SER A 32 31.16 -30.78 27.93
C SER A 32 30.43 -31.06 29.24
N ASP A 33 29.64 -32.12 29.25
CA ASP A 33 29.20 -32.80 30.46
C ASP A 33 30.41 -33.55 31.05
N ALA A 34 30.74 -33.23 32.28
CA ALA A 34 31.63 -34.06 33.10
C ALA A 34 30.95 -34.28 34.44
N GLU A 35 30.50 -35.50 34.62
CA GLU A 35 30.17 -36.08 35.92
C GLU A 35 31.39 -36.08 36.83
N GLY A 36 31.17 -35.79 38.09
CA GLY A 36 32.20 -35.90 39.15
C GLY A 36 31.57 -35.76 40.52
N GLU A 37 31.26 -36.90 41.08
CA GLU A 37 30.74 -37.22 42.40
C GLU A 37 31.64 -36.73 43.57
N ARG A 38 31.04 -36.26 44.65
CA ARG A 38 31.19 -36.63 46.05
C ARG A 38 31.23 -35.54 47.12
N THR A 39 30.22 -35.65 47.97
CA THR A 39 30.24 -35.54 49.44
C THR A 39 30.58 -34.24 50.14
N GLY A 40 29.63 -33.86 51.00
CA GLY A 40 29.96 -33.19 52.25
C GLY A 40 28.96 -32.16 52.77
N ALA A 41 27.92 -32.66 53.44
CA ALA A 41 27.39 -32.29 54.76
C ALA A 41 27.11 -30.77 55.10
N ARG A 42 25.83 -30.58 55.46
CA ARG A 42 25.29 -29.76 56.58
C ARG A 42 25.40 -28.22 56.50
N ARG A 43 24.32 -27.46 56.60
CA ARG A 43 23.36 -27.31 57.70
C ARG A 43 22.39 -26.15 57.32
N ALA A 44 21.13 -26.41 57.42
CA ALA A 44 20.05 -25.68 58.04
C ALA A 44 20.20 -24.17 58.23
N GLY A 45 19.21 -23.48 57.73
CA GLY A 45 18.89 -22.09 57.99
C GLY A 45 17.56 -21.74 57.34
N ASP A 46 16.53 -22.20 57.95
CA ASP A 46 15.13 -21.82 57.90
C ASP A 46 14.98 -20.35 58.32
N VAL A 47 14.27 -19.52 57.55
CA VAL A 47 13.46 -18.40 58.03
C VAL A 47 12.34 -18.07 57.04
N THR A 48 11.23 -18.51 57.39
CA THR A 48 9.83 -18.12 57.34
C THR A 48 9.49 -16.69 56.93
N VAL A 49 8.54 -16.63 55.96
CA VAL A 49 7.25 -15.92 55.97
C VAL A 49 7.19 -14.47 56.46
N GLY A 50 6.65 -13.63 55.68
CA GLY A 50 6.14 -12.33 56.04
C GLY A 50 5.11 -11.79 55.03
N VAL A 51 3.92 -12.38 55.04
CA VAL A 51 2.67 -11.77 54.55
C VAL A 51 2.29 -10.64 55.52
N ARG A 52 1.98 -9.49 54.99
CA ARG A 52 1.15 -8.47 55.70
C ARG A 52 0.17 -7.82 54.74
N GLU A 53 -1.06 -8.22 54.99
CA GLU A 53 -2.30 -7.52 54.60
C GLU A 53 -2.45 -6.18 55.30
N SER A 54 -3.28 -5.37 54.61
CA SER A 54 -3.99 -4.15 55.02
C SER A 54 -4.52 -4.08 56.45
N PRO A 55 -5.02 -2.93 56.96
CA PRO A 55 -6.18 -2.23 56.40
C PRO A 55 -6.30 -0.70 56.63
N GLY A 56 -7.26 -0.10 55.88
CA GLY A 56 -8.27 0.85 56.33
C GLY A 56 -7.78 2.28 56.66
N GLU A 57 -8.40 3.29 56.36
CA GLU A 57 -9.71 3.89 56.40
C GLU A 57 -9.63 5.42 56.13
N ALA A 58 -10.45 5.90 55.31
CA ALA A 58 -11.46 6.93 55.40
C ALA A 58 -11.05 8.41 55.51
N ALA A 59 -11.73 9.15 54.68
CA ALA A 59 -12.41 10.42 54.86
C ALA A 59 -11.97 11.61 54.01
N GLY A 60 -12.92 12.10 53.23
CA GLY A 60 -13.23 13.52 53.09
C GLY A 60 -13.14 14.09 51.66
N GLY A 61 -14.29 14.17 50.98
CA GLY A 61 -14.45 15.02 49.77
C GLY A 61 -14.45 16.52 50.08
N PRO A 62 -14.85 17.45 49.20
CA PRO A 62 -15.89 17.30 48.15
C PRO A 62 -15.58 17.98 46.79
N GLY A 63 -16.21 17.46 45.79
CA GLY A 63 -16.94 18.13 44.73
C GLY A 63 -16.37 19.23 43.88
N ARG A 64 -16.31 18.98 42.55
CA ARG A 64 -16.83 19.95 41.56
C ARG A 64 -17.26 19.23 40.29
N SER A 65 -18.53 19.42 40.01
CA SER A 65 -19.28 18.94 38.86
C SER A 65 -18.77 19.52 37.54
N ALA A 66 -18.73 18.68 36.53
CA ALA A 66 -18.69 19.09 35.11
C ALA A 66 -20.11 19.36 34.61
N PRO A 67 -20.37 20.36 33.78
CA PRO A 67 -21.66 20.53 33.17
C PRO A 67 -21.81 19.66 31.90
N ALA A 68 -22.89 18.90 31.88
CA ALA A 68 -23.42 18.23 30.70
C ALA A 68 -23.99 19.27 29.74
N VAL A 69 -23.63 19.18 28.47
CA VAL A 69 -24.24 19.95 27.39
C VAL A 69 -25.34 19.08 26.77
N THR A 70 -26.55 19.51 26.98
CA THR A 70 -27.80 18.93 26.46
C THR A 70 -28.03 19.43 25.04
N LEU A 71 -28.29 18.52 24.10
CA LEU A 71 -28.83 18.79 22.77
C LEU A 71 -30.34 19.07 22.86
N PRO A 72 -30.88 20.04 22.15
CA PRO A 72 -32.32 20.14 21.98
C PRO A 72 -32.80 19.37 20.74
N SER A 73 -33.68 18.42 20.97
CA SER A 73 -34.59 17.84 19.99
C SER A 73 -35.71 18.84 19.73
N GLY A 74 -35.99 19.18 18.49
CA GLY A 74 -37.11 20.00 18.09
C GLY A 74 -37.73 19.42 16.83
N SER A 75 -38.79 18.64 17.05
CA SER A 75 -39.80 18.33 16.04
C SER A 75 -40.82 19.44 16.03
N GLU A 76 -41.17 19.99 14.88
CA GLU A 76 -42.51 20.53 14.65
C GLU A 76 -42.90 20.44 13.18
N SER A 77 -44.08 19.84 13.02
CA SER A 77 -44.90 19.73 11.82
C SER A 77 -45.53 21.08 11.45
N GLY A 78 -45.65 21.34 10.17
CA GLY A 78 -46.44 22.45 9.68
C GLY A 78 -46.91 22.19 8.25
N ALA A 79 -48.18 21.76 8.14
CA ALA A 79 -48.92 21.66 6.89
C ALA A 79 -49.28 23.03 6.34
N GLY A 80 -49.31 23.20 5.03
CA GLY A 80 -49.75 24.41 4.34
C GLY A 80 -50.01 24.17 2.86
N ASP A 81 -51.19 23.78 2.60
CA ASP A 81 -51.91 23.70 1.33
C ASP A 81 -51.96 25.05 0.62
N LYS A 82 -51.77 25.09 -0.72
CA LYS A 82 -52.58 25.93 -1.63
C LYS A 82 -52.26 25.65 -3.10
N ASP A 83 -53.33 25.19 -3.75
CA ASP A 83 -53.61 25.21 -5.18
C ASP A 83 -53.20 26.51 -5.94
N VAL A 84 -52.73 26.38 -7.19
CA VAL A 84 -53.15 27.19 -8.31
C VAL A 84 -53.06 26.41 -9.63
N LYS A 85 -54.17 26.33 -10.27
CA LYS A 85 -54.61 25.88 -11.57
C LYS A 85 -53.97 26.71 -12.71
N GLY A 86 -53.68 26.07 -13.83
CA GLY A 86 -53.37 26.78 -15.09
C GLY A 86 -53.20 25.87 -16.30
N ALA A 87 -54.28 25.58 -16.96
CA ALA A 87 -54.34 24.86 -18.24
C ALA A 87 -53.87 25.72 -19.41
N LYS A 88 -53.27 25.14 -20.42
CA LYS A 88 -53.65 25.41 -21.83
C LYS A 88 -53.14 24.36 -22.80
N GLU A 89 -54.07 23.94 -23.61
CA GLU A 89 -54.04 23.03 -24.75
C GLU A 89 -53.16 23.54 -25.91
N GLY A 90 -52.65 22.60 -26.68
CA GLY A 90 -52.05 22.81 -28.00
C GLY A 90 -52.15 21.53 -28.82
N LYS A 91 -53.20 21.50 -29.65
CA LYS A 91 -53.63 20.44 -30.55
C LYS A 91 -52.79 20.47 -31.84
N GLY A 92 -52.38 19.30 -32.31
CA GLY A 92 -51.75 19.14 -33.64
C GLY A 92 -51.89 17.70 -34.14
N THR A 93 -52.78 17.57 -35.08
CA THR A 93 -53.31 16.43 -35.81
C THR A 93 -52.34 15.90 -36.91
N GLY A 94 -52.45 14.61 -37.24
CA GLY A 94 -51.98 14.02 -38.52
C GLY A 94 -51.43 12.60 -38.36
N GLU A 95 -52.18 11.65 -38.49
CA GLU A 95 -52.64 10.68 -39.53
C GLU A 95 -51.60 9.56 -39.79
N ALA A 96 -51.95 8.37 -39.35
CA ALA A 96 -52.37 7.13 -40.03
C ALA A 96 -51.29 6.42 -40.87
N GLY A 97 -50.98 5.21 -40.45
CA GLY A 97 -50.27 4.21 -41.20
C GLY A 97 -50.32 2.83 -40.51
N THR A 98 -51.19 2.03 -41.02
CA THR A 98 -51.71 0.69 -40.77
C THR A 98 -50.69 -0.45 -40.58
N SER A 99 -51.01 -1.34 -39.63
CA SER A 99 -50.98 -2.82 -39.70
C SER A 99 -49.63 -3.57 -39.57
N SER A 100 -49.38 -4.36 -38.56
CA SER A 100 -49.69 -5.78 -38.52
C SER A 100 -49.21 -6.43 -37.25
N ALA A 101 -50.02 -7.37 -36.83
CA ALA A 101 -49.97 -8.30 -35.73
C ALA A 101 -48.67 -9.05 -35.54
N GLY A 102 -48.41 -9.39 -34.26
CA GLY A 102 -47.69 -10.63 -34.00
C GLY A 102 -46.77 -10.63 -32.80
N GLY A 103 -47.18 -11.25 -31.75
CA GLY A 103 -46.26 -11.94 -30.88
C GLY A 103 -45.71 -11.20 -29.66
N THR A 104 -46.44 -11.26 -28.56
CA THR A 104 -45.89 -11.15 -27.22
C THR A 104 -44.94 -12.32 -26.93
N PRO A 105 -43.68 -12.11 -26.61
CA PRO A 105 -42.98 -13.04 -25.73
C PRO A 105 -42.92 -12.44 -24.34
N SER A 106 -43.62 -13.07 -23.44
CA SER A 106 -43.41 -12.97 -22.01
C SER A 106 -41.94 -13.30 -21.68
N GLY A 107 -41.13 -12.30 -21.56
CA GLY A 107 -39.71 -12.42 -21.21
C GLY A 107 -39.49 -12.23 -19.72
N SER A 108 -40.05 -13.11 -18.88
CA SER A 108 -39.52 -13.32 -17.51
C SER A 108 -38.26 -14.17 -17.62
N GLY A 109 -37.07 -13.57 -17.66
CA GLY A 109 -35.83 -14.35 -17.74
C GLY A 109 -34.52 -13.61 -17.76
N ALA A 110 -34.50 -12.26 -17.59
CA ALA A 110 -33.25 -11.51 -17.74
C ALA A 110 -32.52 -11.15 -16.45
N LYS A 111 -33.06 -11.42 -15.27
CA LYS A 111 -32.39 -11.09 -14.00
C LYS A 111 -31.45 -12.18 -13.45
N GLY A 112 -31.49 -13.40 -13.99
CA GLY A 112 -30.63 -14.51 -13.52
C GLY A 112 -29.33 -14.69 -14.29
N ALA A 113 -29.23 -14.18 -15.52
CA ALA A 113 -28.07 -14.41 -16.41
C ALA A 113 -26.94 -13.38 -16.20
N ASP A 114 -27.24 -12.17 -15.73
CA ASP A 114 -26.22 -11.15 -15.46
C ASP A 114 -25.50 -11.37 -14.12
N ALA A 115 -26.21 -11.88 -13.11
CA ALA A 115 -25.60 -12.22 -11.82
C ALA A 115 -24.56 -13.34 -11.93
N SER A 116 -24.67 -14.22 -12.92
CA SER A 116 -23.69 -15.30 -13.15
C SER A 116 -22.43 -14.81 -13.88
N ARG A 117 -22.42 -13.62 -14.47
CA ARG A 117 -21.29 -13.06 -15.22
C ARG A 117 -20.50 -12.02 -14.43
N SER A 118 -21.06 -11.42 -13.39
CA SER A 118 -20.36 -10.44 -12.56
C SER A 118 -19.23 -11.08 -11.77
N VAL A 119 -18.13 -10.37 -11.63
CA VAL A 119 -17.01 -10.76 -10.77
C VAL A 119 -17.52 -10.75 -9.32
N PRO A 120 -17.35 -11.85 -8.53
CA PRO A 120 -17.95 -11.97 -7.19
C PRO A 120 -17.15 -11.28 -6.10
N LEU A 121 -16.28 -10.34 -6.46
CA LEU A 121 -15.49 -9.54 -5.54
C LEU A 121 -15.29 -8.11 -6.05
N SER A 122 -15.02 -7.21 -5.12
CA SER A 122 -14.54 -5.85 -5.37
C SER A 122 -13.14 -5.68 -4.81
N VAL A 123 -12.35 -4.84 -5.44
CA VAL A 123 -11.01 -4.46 -4.98
C VAL A 123 -10.95 -2.95 -4.87
N LYS A 124 -10.66 -2.44 -3.66
CA LYS A 124 -10.30 -1.05 -3.43
C LYS A 124 -8.78 -0.96 -3.47
N VAL A 125 -8.26 -0.08 -4.32
CA VAL A 125 -6.82 0.15 -4.51
C VAL A 125 -6.45 1.51 -3.94
N GLU A 126 -5.43 1.55 -3.09
CA GLU A 126 -4.83 2.78 -2.57
C GLU A 126 -3.33 2.76 -2.91
N PRO A 127 -2.95 3.28 -4.10
CA PRO A 127 -1.60 3.10 -4.66
C PRO A 127 -0.55 4.05 -4.09
N TYR A 128 -0.96 4.98 -3.23
CA TYR A 128 -0.09 5.99 -2.60
C TYR A 128 -0.21 6.00 -1.08
N THR A 129 -0.49 4.85 -0.48
CA THR A 129 -0.34 4.63 0.97
C THR A 129 1.13 4.66 1.35
N TRP A 130 1.42 4.96 2.60
CA TRP A 130 2.78 5.03 3.11
C TRP A 130 3.01 3.93 4.15
N GLU A 131 4.14 3.23 4.08
CA GLU A 131 4.50 2.25 5.10
C GLU A 131 4.75 2.94 6.45
N SER A 132 5.32 4.15 6.38
CA SER A 132 5.49 5.06 7.51
C SER A 132 5.48 6.51 7.01
N PRO A 133 5.29 7.50 7.90
CA PRO A 133 5.35 8.90 7.52
C PRO A 133 6.65 9.34 6.85
N CYS A 134 7.74 8.59 7.06
CA CYS A 134 9.07 8.93 6.52
C CYS A 134 9.51 8.07 5.35
N SER A 135 8.79 6.99 5.01
CA SER A 135 9.27 6.03 4.01
C SER A 135 9.01 6.48 2.59
N GLN A 136 8.03 7.35 2.37
CA GLN A 136 7.57 7.66 1.03
C GLN A 136 8.39 8.74 0.36
N ARG A 137 8.68 8.50 -0.91
CA ARG A 137 9.39 9.43 -1.80
C ARG A 137 8.74 9.43 -3.17
N TYR A 138 8.83 10.55 -3.87
CA TYR A 138 8.32 10.69 -5.23
C TYR A 138 9.32 11.39 -6.13
N LEU A 139 9.42 10.92 -7.38
CA LEU A 139 10.19 11.57 -8.43
C LEU A 139 9.28 12.48 -9.25
N THR A 140 9.73 13.71 -9.53
CA THR A 140 9.11 14.60 -10.53
C THR A 140 10.18 15.37 -11.32
N ALA A 141 9.85 15.72 -12.57
CA ALA A 141 10.72 16.54 -13.42
C ALA A 141 10.79 18.00 -12.99
N ARG A 142 9.89 18.43 -12.07
CA ARG A 142 9.82 19.83 -11.64
C ARG A 142 10.98 20.20 -10.74
N PRO A 143 11.51 21.44 -10.84
CA PRO A 143 12.50 21.95 -9.91
C PRO A 143 11.87 22.22 -8.53
N PRO A 144 12.67 22.25 -7.43
CA PRO A 144 12.16 22.41 -6.06
C PRO A 144 11.26 23.63 -5.84
N ALA A 145 11.50 24.72 -6.56
CA ALA A 145 10.69 25.94 -6.44
C ALA A 145 9.25 25.80 -6.99
N GLU A 146 8.99 24.77 -7.80
CA GLU A 146 7.69 24.52 -8.43
C GLU A 146 6.93 23.33 -7.79
N VAL A 147 7.53 22.70 -6.78
CA VAL A 147 6.94 21.54 -6.11
C VAL A 147 6.30 22.00 -4.80
N ALA A 148 5.02 21.67 -4.62
CA ALA A 148 4.29 21.95 -3.38
C ALA A 148 4.95 21.25 -2.18
N PRO A 149 4.81 21.78 -0.95
CA PRO A 149 5.24 21.08 0.27
C PRO A 149 4.73 19.63 0.33
N PRO A 150 5.35 18.75 1.15
CA PRO A 150 4.87 17.40 1.35
C PRO A 150 3.40 17.39 1.78
N PRO A 151 2.56 16.53 1.19
CA PRO A 151 1.16 16.38 1.59
C PRO A 151 1.05 15.56 2.88
N LEU A 152 -0.14 15.48 3.45
CA LEU A 152 -0.51 14.36 4.30
C LEU A 152 -0.74 13.11 3.42
N GLU A 153 -0.59 11.91 3.99
CA GLU A 153 -0.77 10.65 3.25
C GLU A 153 -2.11 10.59 2.51
N GLN A 154 -3.20 11.02 3.15
CA GLN A 154 -4.54 11.04 2.54
C GLN A 154 -4.64 11.92 1.28
N ASP A 155 -3.76 12.90 1.14
CA ASP A 155 -3.72 13.86 0.03
C ASP A 155 -2.62 13.48 -1.01
N ALA A 156 -1.89 12.38 -0.78
CA ALA A 156 -0.76 11.96 -1.60
C ALA A 156 -1.15 11.75 -3.07
N ARG A 157 -2.31 11.15 -3.34
CA ARG A 157 -2.82 10.95 -4.72
C ARG A 157 -2.96 12.29 -5.46
N ALA A 158 -3.55 13.29 -4.82
CA ALA A 158 -3.74 14.62 -5.43
C ALA A 158 -2.39 15.31 -5.68
N TRP A 159 -1.47 15.18 -4.72
CA TRP A 159 -0.11 15.74 -4.85
C TRP A 159 0.65 15.09 -6.00
N VAL A 160 0.67 13.74 -6.08
CA VAL A 160 1.33 12.98 -7.15
C VAL A 160 0.76 13.39 -8.51
N SER A 161 -0.56 13.47 -8.63
CA SER A 161 -1.22 13.89 -9.87
C SER A 161 -0.83 15.31 -10.26
N SER A 162 -0.86 16.27 -9.32
CA SER A 162 -0.54 17.67 -9.58
C SER A 162 0.93 17.89 -9.95
N ALA A 163 1.85 17.15 -9.33
CA ALA A 163 3.27 17.21 -9.59
C ALA A 163 3.68 16.41 -10.84
N GLY A 164 2.79 15.60 -11.42
CA GLY A 164 3.14 14.64 -12.46
C GLY A 164 4.16 13.61 -11.99
N ALA A 165 4.11 13.25 -10.70
CA ALA A 165 5.12 12.46 -10.04
C ALA A 165 4.92 10.94 -10.21
N VAL A 166 5.94 10.17 -9.83
CA VAL A 166 5.89 8.71 -9.73
C VAL A 166 6.57 8.28 -8.43
N SER A 167 6.24 7.08 -7.94
CA SER A 167 6.89 6.52 -6.75
C SER A 167 8.38 6.33 -6.97
N SER A 168 9.19 6.72 -5.99
CA SER A 168 10.66 6.78 -6.04
C SER A 168 11.29 5.66 -5.24
N GLY A 169 12.08 4.80 -5.91
CA GLY A 169 12.76 3.66 -5.32
C GLY A 169 11.81 2.50 -5.01
N GLU A 170 10.73 2.78 -4.30
CA GLU A 170 9.67 1.81 -3.99
C GLU A 170 8.28 2.45 -4.07
N GLN A 171 7.27 1.61 -4.22
CA GLN A 171 5.86 1.99 -4.11
C GLN A 171 5.19 1.11 -3.06
N PHE A 172 4.63 1.74 -2.04
CA PHE A 172 3.78 1.07 -1.06
C PHE A 172 2.32 1.29 -1.44
N LEU A 173 1.55 0.21 -1.50
CA LEU A 173 0.12 0.28 -1.83
C LEU A 173 -0.70 -0.71 -1.00
N THR A 174 -1.97 -0.41 -0.81
CA THR A 174 -2.91 -1.32 -0.15
C THR A 174 -4.01 -1.76 -1.10
N LEU A 175 -4.39 -3.03 -0.99
CA LEU A 175 -5.51 -3.63 -1.70
C LEU A 175 -6.49 -4.19 -0.69
N THR A 176 -7.68 -3.63 -0.60
CA THR A 176 -8.77 -4.23 0.17
C THR A 176 -9.65 -5.03 -0.77
N VAL A 177 -9.71 -6.34 -0.56
CA VAL A 177 -10.48 -7.28 -1.36
C VAL A 177 -11.68 -7.76 -0.56
N GLN A 178 -12.88 -7.59 -1.10
CA GLN A 178 -14.14 -7.96 -0.45
C GLN A 178 -14.99 -8.80 -1.41
N GLY A 179 -15.60 -9.86 -0.91
CA GLY A 179 -16.63 -10.59 -1.66
C GLY A 179 -17.89 -9.74 -1.85
N SER A 180 -18.54 -9.87 -3.00
CA SER A 180 -19.76 -9.10 -3.35
C SER A 180 -21.05 -9.92 -3.31
N GLY A 181 -21.04 -11.08 -2.67
CA GLY A 181 -22.21 -11.97 -2.59
C GLY A 181 -22.11 -12.95 -1.43
N LYS A 182 -23.10 -13.86 -1.34
CA LYS A 182 -23.21 -14.82 -0.22
C LYS A 182 -22.13 -15.92 -0.23
N GLU A 183 -21.45 -16.12 -1.37
CA GLU A 183 -20.46 -17.16 -1.53
C GLU A 183 -19.08 -16.65 -1.11
N THR A 184 -18.31 -17.50 -0.44
CA THR A 184 -16.89 -17.24 -0.18
C THR A 184 -16.12 -17.20 -1.48
N VAL A 185 -15.26 -16.20 -1.62
CA VAL A 185 -14.32 -16.08 -2.73
C VAL A 185 -12.92 -16.40 -2.22
N VAL A 186 -12.20 -17.21 -2.96
CA VAL A 186 -10.80 -17.54 -2.66
C VAL A 186 -9.91 -16.73 -3.59
N VAL A 187 -9.11 -15.85 -3.01
CA VAL A 187 -8.01 -15.16 -3.69
C VAL A 187 -6.86 -16.16 -3.82
N ARG A 188 -6.64 -16.65 -5.02
CA ARG A 188 -5.69 -17.73 -5.32
C ARG A 188 -4.25 -17.27 -5.36
N SER A 189 -4.02 -16.14 -6.01
CA SER A 189 -2.70 -15.54 -6.15
C SER A 189 -2.80 -14.08 -6.59
N LEU A 190 -1.76 -13.33 -6.31
CA LEU A 190 -1.42 -12.08 -6.99
C LEU A 190 -0.19 -12.34 -7.86
N THR A 191 -0.19 -11.84 -9.09
CA THR A 191 0.95 -11.91 -10.01
C THR A 191 1.21 -10.55 -10.63
N VAL A 192 2.47 -10.27 -10.97
CA VAL A 192 2.87 -8.99 -11.56
C VAL A 192 2.86 -9.11 -13.08
N ARG A 193 2.29 -8.11 -13.74
CA ARG A 193 2.37 -7.92 -15.18
C ARG A 193 3.11 -6.63 -15.49
N THR A 194 4.35 -6.74 -15.94
CA THR A 194 5.14 -5.61 -16.42
C THR A 194 4.65 -5.17 -17.79
N VAL A 195 4.39 -3.87 -17.95
CA VAL A 195 3.96 -3.22 -19.21
C VAL A 195 5.16 -2.61 -19.91
N ASP A 196 5.95 -1.82 -19.17
CA ASP A 196 7.15 -1.15 -19.67
C ASP A 196 8.26 -1.22 -18.62
N LYS A 197 9.49 -1.38 -19.08
CA LYS A 197 10.69 -1.39 -18.24
C LYS A 197 11.83 -0.74 -18.98
N ARG A 198 12.34 0.36 -18.44
CA ARG A 198 13.38 1.16 -19.08
C ARG A 198 14.29 1.80 -18.02
N SER A 199 15.30 2.55 -18.49
CA SER A 199 16.19 3.30 -17.59
C SER A 199 15.39 4.18 -16.61
N PRO A 200 15.89 4.35 -15.36
CA PRO A 200 15.24 5.19 -14.35
C PRO A 200 15.05 6.62 -14.86
N LEU A 201 14.00 7.26 -14.41
CA LEU A 201 13.70 8.65 -14.75
C LEU A 201 14.80 9.57 -14.22
N ALA A 202 15.27 10.48 -15.08
CA ALA A 202 16.27 11.49 -14.70
C ALA A 202 15.61 12.70 -14.04
N TRP A 203 14.79 12.44 -13.00
CA TRP A 203 13.97 13.42 -12.28
C TRP A 203 14.55 13.67 -10.89
N ASN A 204 14.05 14.71 -10.23
CA ASN A 204 14.39 15.03 -8.85
C ASN A 204 13.57 14.17 -7.88
N ASP A 205 14.19 13.78 -6.78
CA ASP A 205 13.64 12.91 -5.75
C ASP A 205 13.24 13.73 -4.52
N TYR A 206 12.00 13.59 -4.05
CA TYR A 206 11.42 14.39 -2.96
C TYR A 206 10.96 13.47 -1.83
N ALA A 207 11.55 13.63 -0.64
CA ALA A 207 11.14 12.91 0.56
C ALA A 207 9.88 13.54 1.16
N MET A 208 8.88 12.70 1.47
CA MET A 208 7.61 13.18 2.05
C MET A 208 7.67 13.34 3.56
N GLY A 209 8.58 12.65 4.23
CA GLY A 209 8.83 12.81 5.67
C GLY A 209 9.60 14.09 5.98
N TYR A 210 9.35 14.64 7.18
CA TYR A 210 10.09 15.78 7.67
C TYR A 210 11.34 15.32 8.43
N PRO A 211 12.55 15.90 8.16
CA PRO A 211 13.76 15.57 8.89
C PRO A 211 13.60 15.76 10.40
N GLY A 212 14.12 14.82 11.20
CA GLY A 212 14.05 14.87 12.66
C GLY A 212 12.70 14.47 13.28
N VAL A 213 11.67 14.23 12.48
CA VAL A 213 10.39 13.71 12.95
C VAL A 213 10.42 12.19 13.02
N GLY A 214 10.01 11.60 14.15
CA GLY A 214 10.00 10.16 14.33
C GLY A 214 9.07 9.45 13.35
N CYS A 215 9.55 8.34 12.81
CA CYS A 215 8.82 7.50 11.87
C CYS A 215 8.22 6.30 12.63
N GLY A 216 6.99 6.43 13.10
CA GLY A 216 6.23 5.27 13.58
C GLY A 216 5.76 4.44 12.38
N ALA A 217 5.93 3.11 12.43
CA ALA A 217 5.37 2.19 11.46
C ALA A 217 4.56 1.12 12.16
N GLY A 218 3.42 0.75 11.57
CA GLY A 218 2.68 -0.46 11.94
C GLY A 218 3.34 -1.69 11.33
N VAL A 219 3.05 -2.87 11.90
CA VAL A 219 3.43 -4.16 11.28
C VAL A 219 2.17 -4.78 10.69
N PRO A 220 1.91 -4.60 9.40
CA PRO A 220 0.72 -5.16 8.77
C PRO A 220 0.82 -6.68 8.65
N THR A 221 -0.31 -7.38 8.83
CA THR A 221 -0.37 -8.84 8.90
C THR A 221 -0.35 -9.56 7.55
N ARG A 222 -0.71 -8.87 6.47
CA ARG A 222 -0.78 -9.42 5.10
C ARG A 222 0.16 -8.65 4.17
N SER A 223 1.46 -8.74 4.46
CA SER A 223 2.49 -7.95 3.78
C SER A 223 3.25 -8.75 2.73
N PHE A 224 3.43 -8.16 1.56
CA PHE A 224 4.11 -8.75 0.42
C PHE A 224 5.15 -7.81 -0.16
N THR A 225 6.15 -8.37 -0.82
CA THR A 225 7.17 -7.62 -1.57
C THR A 225 7.17 -8.03 -3.03
N ILE A 226 7.56 -7.09 -3.89
CA ILE A 226 7.76 -7.30 -5.32
C ILE A 226 9.10 -6.66 -5.71
N ALA A 227 10.05 -7.44 -6.22
CA ALA A 227 11.28 -6.93 -6.83
C ALA A 227 11.02 -6.65 -8.31
N LEU A 228 10.62 -5.42 -8.66
CA LEU A 228 10.27 -5.01 -10.02
C LEU A 228 11.47 -5.07 -10.98
N ASP A 229 12.70 -4.97 -10.45
CA ASP A 229 13.92 -5.07 -11.24
C ASP A 229 14.20 -6.48 -11.78
N GLY A 230 13.54 -7.49 -11.23
CA GLY A 230 13.65 -8.86 -11.70
C GLY A 230 13.20 -9.05 -13.14
N ALA A 231 13.75 -10.05 -13.84
CA ALA A 231 13.29 -10.43 -15.18
C ALA A 231 11.84 -10.92 -15.18
N ARG A 232 11.41 -11.50 -14.08
CA ARG A 232 10.02 -11.94 -13.80
C ARG A 232 9.70 -11.54 -12.36
N PRO A 233 9.18 -10.33 -12.14
CA PRO A 233 8.76 -9.91 -10.82
C PRO A 233 7.70 -10.85 -10.26
N ASP A 234 7.82 -11.21 -8.99
CA ASP A 234 6.92 -12.12 -8.29
C ASP A 234 6.50 -11.52 -6.95
N VAL A 235 5.26 -11.82 -6.53
CA VAL A 235 4.71 -11.37 -5.25
C VAL A 235 5.12 -12.37 -4.18
N LYS A 236 5.93 -11.92 -3.22
CA LYS A 236 6.46 -12.75 -2.12
C LYS A 236 5.95 -12.28 -0.76
N PRO A 237 5.52 -13.19 0.12
CA PRO A 237 5.13 -12.79 1.46
C PRO A 237 6.33 -12.27 2.26
N LYS A 238 6.16 -11.18 3.02
CA LYS A 238 7.11 -10.74 4.04
C LYS A 238 7.12 -11.75 5.20
N SER A 239 8.19 -11.75 5.99
CA SER A 239 8.32 -12.61 7.18
C SER A 239 7.09 -12.47 8.11
N GLY A 240 6.55 -13.58 8.56
CA GLY A 240 5.33 -13.62 9.37
C GLY A 240 4.01 -13.59 8.58
N THR A 241 4.06 -13.38 7.28
CA THR A 241 2.90 -13.44 6.38
C THR A 241 2.80 -14.83 5.74
N GLY A 242 1.61 -15.45 5.78
CA GLY A 242 1.33 -16.67 5.00
C GLY A 242 1.27 -16.34 3.50
N ASN A 243 1.45 -17.36 2.67
CA ASN A 243 1.29 -17.20 1.24
C ASN A 243 -0.19 -17.39 0.83
N PHE A 244 -0.57 -16.95 -0.37
CA PHE A 244 -1.87 -17.30 -0.96
C PHE A 244 -2.09 -18.82 -0.95
N PRO A 245 -3.37 -19.28 -0.87
CA PRO A 245 -4.61 -18.53 -1.03
C PRO A 245 -5.17 -17.94 0.26
N TYR A 246 -6.01 -16.90 0.13
CA TYR A 246 -6.82 -16.32 1.19
C TYR A 246 -8.30 -16.35 0.83
N SER A 247 -9.16 -16.44 1.84
CA SER A 247 -10.62 -16.42 1.65
C SER A 247 -11.18 -15.06 2.04
N VAL A 248 -12.10 -14.53 1.24
CA VAL A 248 -12.81 -13.29 1.50
C VAL A 248 -14.32 -13.48 1.33
N SER A 249 -15.10 -12.69 2.04
CA SER A 249 -16.55 -12.65 1.92
C SER A 249 -17.06 -11.20 2.00
N GLU A 250 -18.35 -11.00 1.91
CA GLU A 250 -18.97 -9.68 2.10
C GLU A 250 -18.73 -9.13 3.51
N SER A 251 -18.75 -10.01 4.53
CA SER A 251 -18.55 -9.64 5.94
C SER A 251 -17.09 -9.79 6.44
N ASP A 252 -16.21 -10.37 5.64
CA ASP A 252 -14.82 -10.63 6.02
C ASP A 252 -13.88 -10.27 4.86
N PRO A 253 -13.63 -8.96 4.67
CA PRO A 253 -12.65 -8.48 3.68
C PRO A 253 -11.23 -8.69 4.16
N GLU A 254 -10.29 -8.83 3.22
CA GLU A 254 -8.85 -8.89 3.50
C GLU A 254 -8.13 -7.69 2.89
N THR A 255 -7.20 -7.12 3.64
CA THR A 255 -6.32 -6.04 3.17
C THR A 255 -4.91 -6.57 3.00
N TYR A 256 -4.38 -6.43 1.80
CA TYR A 256 -3.01 -6.78 1.42
C TYR A 256 -2.16 -5.51 1.32
N TYR A 257 -0.98 -5.54 1.95
CA TYR A 257 0.01 -4.46 1.94
C TYR A 257 1.16 -4.89 1.05
N ILE A 258 1.46 -4.10 0.04
CA ILE A 258 2.42 -4.47 -1.00
C ILE A 258 3.49 -3.40 -1.12
N THR A 259 4.75 -3.81 -0.95
CA THR A 259 5.93 -2.99 -1.22
C THR A 259 6.54 -3.44 -2.55
N ALA A 260 6.52 -2.59 -3.56
CA ALA A 260 7.07 -2.86 -4.88
C ALA A 260 8.33 -2.02 -5.09
N ASP A 261 9.48 -2.68 -5.12
CA ASP A 261 10.82 -2.07 -5.23
C ASP A 261 11.30 -2.01 -6.68
N ALA A 262 11.84 -0.86 -7.09
CA ALA A 262 12.52 -0.64 -8.36
C ALA A 262 13.73 0.27 -8.15
N SER A 263 14.91 -0.28 -8.03
CA SER A 263 16.16 0.48 -7.84
C SER A 263 16.90 0.77 -9.15
N ALA A 264 16.85 -0.16 -10.12
CA ALA A 264 17.63 -0.08 -11.36
C ALA A 264 16.83 0.38 -12.58
N TYR A 265 15.50 0.38 -12.52
CA TYR A 265 14.65 0.69 -13.68
C TYR A 265 13.49 1.61 -13.31
N TYR A 266 12.92 2.26 -14.33
CA TYR A 266 11.54 2.70 -14.33
C TYR A 266 10.68 1.53 -14.79
N VAL A 267 9.65 1.21 -14.02
CA VAL A 267 8.74 0.10 -14.32
C VAL A 267 7.30 0.59 -14.29
N SER A 268 6.55 0.27 -15.35
CA SER A 268 5.11 0.43 -15.43
C SER A 268 4.48 -0.95 -15.37
N TRP A 269 3.51 -1.18 -14.45
CA TRP A 269 3.08 -2.51 -14.11
C TRP A 269 1.65 -2.57 -13.57
N TYR A 270 1.04 -3.75 -13.67
CA TYR A 270 -0.26 -4.12 -13.09
C TYR A 270 -0.12 -5.30 -12.15
N LEU A 271 -1.14 -5.51 -11.30
CA LEU A 271 -1.34 -6.78 -10.63
C LEU A 271 -2.48 -7.55 -11.27
N GLU A 272 -2.33 -8.87 -11.36
CA GLU A 272 -3.37 -9.81 -11.75
C GLU A 272 -3.79 -10.60 -10.51
N LEU A 273 -5.03 -10.38 -10.06
CA LEU A 273 -5.65 -11.11 -8.95
C LEU A 273 -6.42 -12.29 -9.51
N LYS A 274 -5.97 -13.52 -9.23
CA LYS A 274 -6.68 -14.74 -9.59
C LYS A 274 -7.59 -15.17 -8.46
N TRP A 275 -8.84 -15.47 -8.79
CA TRP A 275 -9.87 -15.82 -7.82
C TRP A 275 -10.67 -17.06 -8.23
N SER A 276 -11.33 -17.71 -7.25
CA SER A 276 -12.34 -18.73 -7.47
C SER A 276 -13.46 -18.62 -6.44
N SER A 277 -14.69 -18.97 -6.83
CA SER A 277 -15.87 -19.03 -5.97
C SER A 277 -16.81 -20.10 -6.50
N GLY A 278 -17.02 -21.16 -5.73
CA GLY A 278 -17.73 -22.35 -6.19
C GLY A 278 -17.08 -22.96 -7.45
N SER A 279 -17.86 -23.13 -8.50
CA SER A 279 -17.39 -23.61 -9.81
C SER A 279 -16.81 -22.51 -10.71
N ARG A 280 -16.80 -21.25 -10.26
CA ARG A 280 -16.36 -20.07 -11.03
C ARG A 280 -14.94 -19.72 -10.68
N SER A 281 -14.19 -19.22 -11.65
CA SER A 281 -12.85 -18.64 -11.45
C SER A 281 -12.60 -17.56 -12.49
N GLY A 282 -11.62 -16.70 -12.21
CA GLY A 282 -11.25 -15.62 -13.11
C GLY A 282 -9.99 -14.89 -12.67
N THR A 283 -9.65 -13.88 -13.45
CA THR A 283 -8.56 -12.96 -13.18
C THR A 283 -9.11 -11.53 -13.25
N LEU A 284 -8.78 -10.72 -12.25
CA LEU A 284 -9.06 -9.29 -12.20
C LEU A 284 -7.75 -8.54 -12.35
N ILE A 285 -7.73 -7.53 -13.21
CA ILE A 285 -6.61 -6.59 -13.29
C ILE A 285 -6.79 -5.56 -12.17
N VAL A 286 -5.71 -5.32 -11.44
CA VAL A 286 -5.64 -4.33 -10.36
C VAL A 286 -4.64 -3.27 -10.79
N ASP A 287 -5.10 -2.04 -10.83
CA ASP A 287 -4.42 -0.89 -11.43
C ASP A 287 -4.67 0.40 -10.65
N ASP A 288 -4.17 1.52 -11.14
CA ASP A 288 -4.40 2.86 -10.63
C ASP A 288 -5.45 3.59 -11.48
N ASP A 289 -6.74 3.30 -11.23
CA ASP A 289 -7.89 3.89 -11.96
C ASP A 289 -7.81 3.68 -13.50
N GLY A 290 -7.44 2.46 -13.92
CA GLY A 290 -7.31 2.09 -15.33
C GLY A 290 -5.91 2.28 -15.90
N GLU A 291 -5.03 2.97 -15.19
CA GLU A 291 -3.64 3.18 -15.57
C GLU A 291 -2.70 2.22 -14.83
N PRO A 292 -1.53 1.92 -15.40
CA PRO A 292 -0.55 1.11 -14.70
C PRO A 292 0.06 1.84 -13.50
N PHE A 293 0.39 1.11 -12.45
CA PHE A 293 1.28 1.60 -11.40
C PHE A 293 2.64 1.97 -12.00
N ARG A 294 3.31 2.95 -11.41
CA ARG A 294 4.59 3.46 -11.91
C ARG A 294 5.57 3.63 -10.77
N THR A 295 6.71 2.96 -10.87
CA THR A 295 7.78 3.01 -9.88
C THR A 295 9.12 3.21 -10.60
N SER A 296 9.98 4.07 -10.12
CA SER A 296 11.28 4.33 -10.74
C SER A 296 12.40 4.32 -9.72
N GLY A 297 13.51 3.71 -10.06
CA GLY A 297 14.73 3.85 -9.28
C GLY A 297 15.18 5.31 -9.18
N ASN A 298 15.80 5.65 -8.06
CA ASN A 298 16.24 7.00 -7.70
C ASN A 298 17.75 7.13 -7.46
N ASN A 299 18.52 6.08 -7.68
CA ASN A 299 19.96 6.08 -7.47
C ASN A 299 20.66 7.21 -8.23
N GLY A 300 21.41 8.06 -7.50
CA GLY A 300 22.14 9.20 -8.06
C GLY A 300 21.24 10.34 -8.56
N ARG A 301 20.00 10.41 -8.12
CA ARG A 301 19.11 11.55 -8.40
C ARG A 301 19.36 12.67 -7.40
N PRO A 302 19.21 13.96 -7.82
CA PRO A 302 19.15 15.07 -6.86
C PRO A 302 18.01 14.81 -5.89
N ALA A 303 18.30 14.78 -4.59
CA ALA A 303 17.34 14.45 -3.54
C ALA A 303 17.06 15.66 -2.67
N TYR A 304 15.80 15.85 -2.31
CA TYR A 304 15.32 17.00 -1.56
C TYR A 304 14.48 16.56 -0.37
N GLU A 305 14.63 17.30 0.72
CA GLU A 305 13.83 17.20 1.94
C GLU A 305 13.15 18.53 2.24
N TYR A 306 12.06 18.48 3.01
CA TYR A 306 11.34 19.67 3.41
C TYR A 306 11.48 19.87 4.93
N PRO A 307 12.20 20.91 5.41
CA PRO A 307 12.34 21.16 6.83
C PRO A 307 10.98 21.43 7.50
N LEU A 308 10.74 20.86 8.67
CA LEU A 308 9.51 21.10 9.42
C LEU A 308 9.34 22.59 9.74
N GLY A 309 8.25 23.20 9.26
CA GLY A 309 8.02 24.63 9.36
C GLY A 309 8.89 25.49 8.43
N GLY A 310 9.70 24.87 7.58
CA GLY A 310 10.50 25.57 6.57
C GLY A 310 9.65 26.13 5.42
N PRO A 311 10.18 27.09 4.66
CA PRO A 311 9.45 27.71 3.55
C PRO A 311 9.66 27.03 2.20
N LYS A 312 10.60 26.10 2.05
CA LYS A 312 11.03 25.52 0.76
C LYS A 312 11.71 24.17 0.91
N TRP A 313 11.76 23.43 -0.20
CA TRP A 313 12.61 22.26 -0.36
C TRP A 313 14.09 22.65 -0.31
N VAL A 314 14.90 21.85 0.38
CA VAL A 314 16.36 21.96 0.46
C VAL A 314 17.00 20.64 0.02
N GLU A 315 18.31 20.64 -0.29
CA GLU A 315 19.00 19.38 -0.58
C GLU A 315 18.96 18.47 0.65
N GLU A 316 18.73 17.19 0.42
CA GLU A 316 18.61 16.19 1.49
C GLU A 316 19.89 16.12 2.34
N GLY A 317 19.70 16.05 3.66
CA GLY A 317 20.80 16.05 4.64
C GLY A 317 21.25 17.45 5.08
N THR A 318 20.70 18.51 4.49
CA THR A 318 21.06 19.88 4.87
C THR A 318 20.49 20.26 6.23
N THR A 319 19.24 19.90 6.51
CA THR A 319 18.53 20.30 7.75
C THR A 319 19.18 19.74 9.02
N LEU A 320 19.62 18.48 9.00
CA LEU A 320 20.26 17.84 10.15
C LEU A 320 21.74 18.24 10.30
N GLY A 321 22.37 18.78 9.25
CA GLY A 321 23.76 19.26 9.27
C GLY A 321 23.91 20.62 9.95
N GLU A 322 22.91 21.47 9.92
CA GLU A 322 22.94 22.81 10.53
C GLU A 322 22.77 22.76 12.07
N GLU A 323 22.05 21.79 12.62
CA GLU A 323 21.88 21.63 14.08
C GLU A 323 23.13 21.09 14.80
N ALA A 324 24.04 20.42 14.09
CA ALA A 324 25.27 19.87 14.67
C ALA A 324 26.40 20.93 14.83
N GLY A 325 26.18 22.17 14.38
CA GLY A 325 27.15 23.26 14.38
C GLY A 325 26.78 24.48 15.25
N SER A 326 25.74 24.41 16.07
CA SER A 326 25.27 25.51 16.93
C SER A 326 25.61 25.30 18.41
#